data_a17a9c8995261065e3cff817624debcc
#
_entry.id   a17a9c8995261065e3cff817624debcc
#
_cell.length_a   1.000
_cell.length_b   1.000
_cell.length_c   1.000
_cell.angle_alpha   90.00
_cell.angle_beta   90.00
_cell.angle_gamma   90.00
#
_symmetry.space_group_name_H-M   'P 1'
#
loop_
_entity.id
_entity.type
_entity.pdbx_description
1 polymer ?
#
loop_
_entity_poly.entity_id
_entity_poly.type
_entity_poly.pdbx_seq_one_letter_code
_entity_poly.pdbx_strand_id
1 'polypeptide(L)'
;MNQDGHPPFSAGELQQWKEQITAHPYRNYLYSYPHKTAYREFASPLPLEQLWRDEPAESLFLYMHIPFCGARCGFCNLFTLPDKRANVHAEYVDALERQARQWAAFTRHKPYARFAIGGGTPSLLALAELNRLFRIATDIMGVDLGTTSISVETSPETLTEEKLTILKEHTVDRVSMGIQSFVAAESAAIYRPQDPEVVYRALELLGQFDFPILNLDLIYGLPGQTVDSWLYSLNQALLHEPEEIFLYPLYTREHTIVKPGDLVNQLDIRYECYEAARAVLAERGYRQYSMRRFAKEDAGTGKNILDYSCQEEGMVGLGCGARSYTRNVHYASRYGVSRKATESIIADYVAAERYDTADYGIVLSLDEQKRRFILKAILHSEGLTIADYNQRFGTTLWEDHPELGLLVQSGFATDDEGILRLTPDGLGYSDSIGDWFISGEIREQMKEFVLP
;
A
#
# COMPACT_ATOMS: atom_id res chain seq x y z
N MET A 1 18.96 32.49 -2.33
CA MET A 1 18.70 31.37 -3.23
C MET A 1 19.93 31.19 -4.10
N ASN A 2 20.32 29.94 -4.40
CA ASN A 2 21.36 29.66 -5.38
C ASN A 2 20.86 29.91 -6.82
N GLN A 3 21.68 29.66 -7.85
CA GLN A 3 21.29 29.92 -9.26
C GLN A 3 20.03 29.17 -9.69
N ASP A 4 19.68 28.09 -9.00
CA ASP A 4 18.53 27.21 -9.28
C ASP A 4 17.31 27.54 -8.42
N GLY A 5 17.34 28.60 -7.61
CA GLY A 5 16.20 29.04 -6.80
C GLY A 5 16.06 28.33 -5.43
N HIS A 6 16.95 27.41 -5.11
CA HIS A 6 16.94 26.69 -3.83
C HIS A 6 17.68 27.44 -2.71
N PRO A 7 17.30 27.26 -1.43
CA PRO A 7 18.08 27.76 -0.31
C PRO A 7 19.46 27.08 -0.29
N PRO A 8 20.54 27.83 -0.05
CA PRO A 8 21.88 27.26 0.03
C PRO A 8 22.08 26.52 1.38
N PHE A 9 22.63 25.31 1.29
CA PHE A 9 23.09 24.54 2.45
C PHE A 9 24.61 24.47 2.44
N SER A 10 25.22 24.45 3.63
CA SER A 10 26.67 24.25 3.73
C SER A 10 27.06 22.81 3.38
N ALA A 11 28.30 22.60 2.95
CA ALA A 11 28.80 21.25 2.67
C ALA A 11 28.71 20.33 3.90
N GLY A 12 28.84 20.87 5.12
CA GLY A 12 28.70 20.11 6.36
C GLY A 12 27.25 19.65 6.59
N GLU A 13 26.25 20.51 6.37
CA GLU A 13 24.84 20.14 6.49
C GLU A 13 24.44 19.09 5.47
N LEU A 14 24.86 19.23 4.22
CA LEU A 14 24.62 18.25 3.17
C LEU A 14 25.22 16.87 3.51
N GLN A 15 26.48 16.86 3.98
CA GLN A 15 27.15 15.62 4.34
C GLN A 15 26.46 14.94 5.55
N GLN A 16 26.16 15.69 6.61
CA GLN A 16 25.47 15.18 7.78
C GLN A 16 24.08 14.62 7.43
N TRP A 17 23.32 15.35 6.60
CA TRP A 17 22.00 14.89 6.16
C TRP A 17 22.11 13.61 5.31
N LYS A 18 23.05 13.56 4.37
CA LYS A 18 23.30 12.38 3.53
C LYS A 18 23.64 11.16 4.36
N GLU A 19 24.52 11.29 5.36
CA GLU A 19 24.85 10.22 6.29
C GLU A 19 23.63 9.74 7.07
N GLN A 20 22.78 10.67 7.53
CA GLN A 20 21.55 10.32 8.22
C GLN A 20 20.59 9.50 7.35
N ILE A 21 20.42 9.86 6.06
CA ILE A 21 19.54 9.16 5.13
C ILE A 21 20.08 7.78 4.77
N THR A 22 21.40 7.68 4.49
CA THR A 22 22.03 6.45 4.01
C THR A 22 22.32 5.42 5.11
N ALA A 23 22.48 5.87 6.36
CA ALA A 23 22.79 4.96 7.49
C ALA A 23 21.72 3.88 7.73
N HIS A 24 20.47 4.19 7.43
CA HIS A 24 19.35 3.27 7.68
C HIS A 24 18.30 3.38 6.57
N PRO A 25 18.49 2.75 5.40
CA PRO A 25 17.59 2.87 4.25
C PRO A 25 16.14 2.46 4.55
N TYR A 26 15.93 1.54 5.50
CA TYR A 26 14.65 0.90 5.80
C TYR A 26 14.11 1.27 7.19
N ARG A 27 14.11 2.57 7.53
CA ARG A 27 13.64 3.04 8.85
C ARG A 27 12.17 2.81 9.08
N ASN A 28 11.34 3.24 8.12
CA ASN A 28 9.90 3.20 8.26
C ASN A 28 9.21 3.10 6.91
N TYR A 29 8.38 2.07 6.73
CA TYR A 29 7.58 1.95 5.51
C TYR A 29 6.44 2.99 5.52
N LEU A 30 6.64 4.07 4.78
CA LEU A 30 5.65 5.14 4.65
C LEU A 30 4.70 4.86 3.48
N TYR A 31 3.82 3.87 3.64
CA TYR A 31 2.78 3.56 2.65
C TYR A 31 1.58 4.54 2.69
N SER A 32 1.48 5.37 3.73
CA SER A 32 0.50 6.46 3.86
C SER A 32 1.02 7.52 4.79
N TYR A 33 0.68 8.78 4.52
CA TYR A 33 1.00 9.89 5.40
C TYR A 33 -0.28 10.65 5.80
N PRO A 34 -0.50 10.92 7.10
CA PRO A 34 0.23 10.38 8.25
C PRO A 34 0.08 8.87 8.41
N HIS A 35 1.07 8.22 9.07
CA HIS A 35 1.00 6.79 9.35
C HIS A 35 -0.11 6.49 10.36
N LYS A 36 -0.75 5.32 10.28
CA LYS A 36 -1.87 4.90 11.14
C LYS A 36 -1.58 4.98 12.65
N THR A 37 -0.33 4.91 13.07
CA THR A 37 0.06 5.05 14.48
C THR A 37 -0.08 6.48 15.02
N ALA A 38 -0.31 7.46 14.16
CA ALA A 38 -0.69 8.81 14.56
C ALA A 38 -2.21 8.97 14.80
N TYR A 39 -3.04 7.97 14.44
CA TYR A 39 -4.48 8.07 14.62
C TYR A 39 -4.87 7.98 16.10
N ARG A 40 -5.91 8.71 16.46
CA ARG A 40 -6.48 8.78 17.81
C ARG A 40 -8.01 8.71 17.77
N GLU A 41 -8.62 8.47 18.91
CA GLU A 41 -10.06 8.66 19.07
C GLU A 41 -10.37 10.14 18.91
N PHE A 42 -11.40 10.44 18.11
CA PHE A 42 -11.88 11.82 18.02
C PHE A 42 -12.62 12.22 19.31
N ALA A 43 -12.51 13.49 19.70
CA ALA A 43 -13.22 14.00 20.88
C ALA A 43 -14.74 13.82 20.80
N SER A 44 -15.28 13.78 19.59
CA SER A 44 -16.65 13.39 19.28
C SER A 44 -16.67 12.68 17.92
N PRO A 45 -17.59 11.70 17.71
CA PRO A 45 -17.76 11.05 16.43
C PRO A 45 -18.00 12.05 15.29
N LEU A 46 -17.33 11.88 14.16
CA LEU A 46 -17.49 12.74 12.99
C LEU A 46 -18.54 12.16 12.05
N PRO A 47 -19.58 12.92 11.68
CA PRO A 47 -20.59 12.45 10.73
C PRO A 47 -19.98 12.26 9.34
N LEU A 48 -20.02 11.04 8.79
CA LEU A 48 -19.43 10.71 7.50
C LEU A 48 -20.11 11.41 6.34
N GLU A 49 -21.42 11.59 6.40
CA GLU A 49 -22.16 12.34 5.38
C GLU A 49 -21.57 13.75 5.17
N GLN A 50 -21.23 14.45 6.24
CA GLN A 50 -20.63 15.78 6.16
C GLN A 50 -19.22 15.72 5.57
N LEU A 51 -18.38 14.78 6.03
CA LEU A 51 -17.02 14.61 5.52
C LEU A 51 -16.99 14.37 4.01
N TRP A 52 -17.89 13.51 3.50
CA TRP A 52 -17.92 13.16 2.09
C TRP A 52 -18.64 14.18 1.22
N ARG A 53 -19.59 14.95 1.77
CA ARG A 53 -20.20 16.07 1.08
C ARG A 53 -19.18 17.16 0.74
N ASP A 54 -18.29 17.43 1.69
CA ASP A 54 -17.27 18.48 1.57
C ASP A 54 -15.98 17.99 0.87
N GLU A 55 -15.89 16.69 0.52
CA GLU A 55 -14.73 16.12 -0.17
C GLU A 55 -14.67 16.64 -1.61
N PRO A 56 -13.57 17.33 -2.01
CA PRO A 56 -13.46 17.93 -3.33
C PRO A 56 -13.01 16.96 -4.44
N ALA A 57 -12.61 15.72 -4.12
CA ALA A 57 -12.17 14.74 -5.11
C ALA A 57 -13.25 14.57 -6.22
N GLU A 58 -12.83 14.66 -7.47
CA GLU A 58 -13.73 14.52 -8.64
C GLU A 58 -14.13 13.05 -8.85
N SER A 59 -13.25 12.13 -8.50
CA SER A 59 -13.49 10.70 -8.54
C SER A 59 -13.02 10.04 -7.23
N LEU A 60 -13.59 8.87 -6.92
CA LEU A 60 -13.31 8.13 -5.70
C LEU A 60 -12.51 6.86 -5.98
N PHE A 61 -11.85 6.36 -4.93
CA PHE A 61 -11.27 5.02 -4.88
C PHE A 61 -12.05 4.17 -3.88
N LEU A 62 -12.68 3.09 -4.33
CA LEU A 62 -13.31 2.10 -3.46
C LEU A 62 -12.30 1.05 -3.04
N TYR A 63 -12.11 0.87 -1.74
CA TYR A 63 -11.30 -0.22 -1.19
C TYR A 63 -12.15 -1.12 -0.29
N MET A 64 -12.16 -2.43 -0.54
CA MET A 64 -12.80 -3.40 0.34
C MET A 64 -11.75 -4.21 1.06
N HIS A 65 -11.77 -4.19 2.40
CA HIS A 65 -10.84 -4.95 3.24
C HIS A 65 -11.45 -6.28 3.64
N ILE A 66 -10.78 -7.37 3.27
CA ILE A 66 -11.14 -8.73 3.69
C ILE A 66 -10.07 -9.20 4.69
N PRO A 67 -10.40 -9.29 5.99
CA PRO A 67 -9.39 -9.55 7.02
C PRO A 67 -8.94 -11.01 7.12
N PHE A 68 -9.54 -11.93 6.39
CA PHE A 68 -9.32 -13.37 6.54
C PHE A 68 -8.10 -13.87 5.78
N CYS A 69 -7.32 -14.74 6.43
CA CYS A 69 -6.18 -15.44 5.83
C CYS A 69 -6.24 -16.93 6.15
N GLY A 70 -5.58 -17.76 5.34
CA GLY A 70 -5.37 -19.18 5.63
C GLY A 70 -4.44 -19.42 6.83
N ALA A 71 -3.43 -18.56 6.98
CA ALA A 71 -2.45 -18.55 8.05
C ALA A 71 -1.94 -17.11 8.27
N ARG A 72 -1.29 -16.84 9.41
CA ARG A 72 -0.64 -15.55 9.68
C ARG A 72 0.85 -15.66 9.40
N CYS A 73 1.32 -14.91 8.43
CA CYS A 73 2.75 -14.79 8.14
C CYS A 73 3.50 -14.07 9.27
N GLY A 74 4.73 -14.47 9.52
CA GLY A 74 5.52 -13.97 10.64
C GLY A 74 5.91 -12.49 10.57
N PHE A 75 5.89 -11.91 9.38
CA PHE A 75 6.16 -10.49 9.13
C PHE A 75 4.90 -9.61 9.08
N CYS A 76 3.70 -10.23 9.04
CA CYS A 76 2.47 -9.51 8.73
C CYS A 76 2.06 -8.56 9.86
N ASN A 77 1.92 -7.28 9.53
CA ASN A 77 1.43 -6.21 10.39
C ASN A 77 0.09 -5.62 9.91
N LEU A 78 -0.58 -6.29 8.98
CA LEU A 78 -1.91 -5.90 8.51
C LEU A 78 -2.98 -6.34 9.52
N PHE A 79 -4.14 -5.74 9.41
CA PHE A 79 -5.33 -6.16 10.15
C PHE A 79 -5.87 -7.45 9.52
N THR A 80 -5.43 -8.60 10.04
CA THR A 80 -5.77 -9.91 9.49
C THR A 80 -6.07 -10.93 10.58
N LEU A 81 -6.98 -11.86 10.28
CA LEU A 81 -7.38 -12.96 11.14
C LEU A 81 -7.23 -14.29 10.39
N PRO A 82 -6.40 -15.24 10.87
CA PRO A 82 -6.42 -16.61 10.37
C PRO A 82 -7.75 -17.28 10.72
N ASP A 83 -8.65 -17.34 9.77
CA ASP A 83 -9.96 -17.97 9.91
C ASP A 83 -10.42 -18.56 8.57
N LYS A 84 -10.86 -19.83 8.59
CA LYS A 84 -11.34 -20.56 7.42
C LYS A 84 -12.83 -20.90 7.51
N ARG A 85 -13.54 -20.37 8.52
CA ARG A 85 -14.95 -20.69 8.76
C ARG A 85 -15.85 -19.91 7.81
N ALA A 86 -16.50 -20.61 6.88
CA ALA A 86 -17.34 -20.00 5.86
C ALA A 86 -18.50 -19.13 6.44
N ASN A 87 -19.09 -19.53 7.56
CA ASN A 87 -20.15 -18.74 8.20
C ASN A 87 -19.64 -17.39 8.72
N VAL A 88 -18.41 -17.32 9.26
CA VAL A 88 -17.80 -16.06 9.70
C VAL A 88 -17.55 -15.13 8.52
N HIS A 89 -17.11 -15.69 7.40
CA HIS A 89 -16.91 -14.92 6.15
C HIS A 89 -18.23 -14.37 5.62
N ALA A 90 -19.30 -15.18 5.60
CA ALA A 90 -20.62 -14.77 5.13
C ALA A 90 -21.21 -13.64 6.02
N GLU A 91 -21.16 -13.78 7.36
CA GLU A 91 -21.60 -12.75 8.30
C GLU A 91 -20.82 -11.44 8.14
N TYR A 92 -19.53 -11.53 7.84
CA TYR A 92 -18.69 -10.35 7.57
C TYR A 92 -19.11 -9.64 6.26
N VAL A 93 -19.36 -10.40 5.20
CA VAL A 93 -19.83 -9.84 3.93
C VAL A 93 -21.23 -9.25 4.07
N ASP A 94 -22.11 -9.81 4.93
CA ASP A 94 -23.40 -9.19 5.29
C ASP A 94 -23.23 -7.83 5.95
N ALA A 95 -22.26 -7.71 6.89
CA ALA A 95 -21.94 -6.44 7.53
C ALA A 95 -21.36 -5.43 6.54
N LEU A 96 -20.47 -5.87 5.64
CA LEU A 96 -19.89 -5.03 4.60
C LEU A 96 -20.97 -4.50 3.64
N GLU A 97 -21.94 -5.33 3.29
CA GLU A 97 -23.08 -4.89 2.48
C GLU A 97 -23.97 -3.87 3.23
N ARG A 98 -24.22 -4.07 4.54
CA ARG A 98 -24.94 -3.08 5.35
C ARG A 98 -24.22 -1.73 5.39
N GLN A 99 -22.89 -1.75 5.59
CA GLN A 99 -22.05 -0.55 5.54
C GLN A 99 -22.14 0.13 4.17
N ALA A 100 -21.97 -0.63 3.09
CA ALA A 100 -22.03 -0.12 1.73
C ALA A 100 -23.36 0.58 1.42
N ARG A 101 -24.49 0.01 1.85
CA ARG A 101 -25.82 0.62 1.67
C ARG A 101 -25.93 1.98 2.36
N GLN A 102 -25.38 2.13 3.55
CA GLN A 102 -25.37 3.42 4.26
C GLN A 102 -24.44 4.42 3.59
N TRP A 103 -23.24 3.98 3.17
CA TRP A 103 -22.24 4.87 2.57
C TRP A 103 -22.59 5.29 1.14
N ALA A 104 -23.26 4.45 0.38
CA ALA A 104 -23.75 4.81 -0.96
C ALA A 104 -24.62 6.08 -0.95
N ALA A 105 -25.34 6.34 0.13
CA ALA A 105 -26.19 7.52 0.26
C ALA A 105 -25.41 8.85 0.12
N PHE A 106 -24.12 8.86 0.49
CA PHE A 106 -23.30 10.08 0.44
C PHE A 106 -22.06 9.97 -0.45
N THR A 107 -21.73 8.79 -1.02
CA THR A 107 -20.58 8.63 -1.90
C THR A 107 -20.92 8.30 -3.35
N ARG A 108 -22.10 7.67 -3.62
CA ARG A 108 -22.50 7.19 -4.95
C ARG A 108 -22.67 8.29 -6.00
N HIS A 109 -22.79 9.54 -5.60
CA HIS A 109 -22.93 10.68 -6.51
C HIS A 109 -21.65 11.02 -7.28
N LYS A 110 -20.51 10.43 -6.90
CA LYS A 110 -19.22 10.59 -7.57
C LYS A 110 -18.81 9.28 -8.26
N PRO A 111 -18.15 9.36 -9.43
CA PRO A 111 -17.65 8.18 -10.11
C PRO A 111 -16.50 7.55 -9.31
N TYR A 112 -16.36 6.25 -9.42
CA TYR A 112 -15.19 5.52 -8.91
C TYR A 112 -14.17 5.32 -10.05
N ALA A 113 -12.97 5.91 -9.92
CA ALA A 113 -11.88 5.68 -10.86
C ALA A 113 -11.16 4.35 -10.61
N ARG A 114 -11.20 3.87 -9.36
CA ARG A 114 -10.49 2.66 -8.92
C ARG A 114 -11.32 1.86 -7.94
N PHE A 115 -11.16 0.54 -8.01
CA PHE A 115 -11.72 -0.40 -7.06
C PHE A 115 -10.67 -1.45 -6.71
N ALA A 116 -10.45 -1.71 -5.43
CA ALA A 116 -9.57 -2.77 -4.99
C ALA A 116 -10.16 -3.62 -3.87
N ILE A 117 -9.89 -4.90 -3.91
CA ILE A 117 -10.20 -5.87 -2.87
C ILE A 117 -8.89 -6.43 -2.34
N GLY A 118 -8.62 -6.18 -1.05
CA GLY A 118 -7.34 -6.55 -0.45
C GLY A 118 -7.45 -6.82 1.05
N GLY A 119 -6.28 -6.84 1.72
CA GLY A 119 -6.19 -6.93 3.18
C GLY A 119 -5.53 -8.20 3.69
N GLY A 120 -6.30 -9.24 3.92
CA GLY A 120 -5.81 -10.58 4.24
C GLY A 120 -5.59 -11.39 2.95
N THR A 121 -6.56 -12.21 2.59
CA THR A 121 -6.54 -13.00 1.36
C THR A 121 -7.97 -13.06 0.81
N PRO A 122 -8.38 -12.09 -0.03
CA PRO A 122 -9.74 -12.06 -0.59
C PRO A 122 -10.14 -13.35 -1.31
N SER A 123 -9.19 -13.98 -2.01
CA SER A 123 -9.41 -15.27 -2.68
C SER A 123 -9.63 -16.45 -1.73
N LEU A 124 -9.55 -16.27 -0.40
CA LEU A 124 -9.96 -17.28 0.58
C LEU A 124 -11.50 -17.41 0.67
N LEU A 125 -12.24 -16.37 0.34
CA LEU A 125 -13.71 -16.39 0.35
C LEU A 125 -14.26 -17.48 -0.57
N ALA A 126 -15.42 -18.01 -0.24
CA ALA A 126 -16.14 -18.91 -1.13
C ALA A 126 -16.63 -18.14 -2.36
N LEU A 127 -16.99 -18.86 -3.44
CA LEU A 127 -17.38 -18.26 -4.72
C LEU A 127 -18.54 -17.27 -4.59
N ALA A 128 -19.52 -17.62 -3.74
CA ALA A 128 -20.70 -16.80 -3.53
C ALA A 128 -20.35 -15.44 -2.89
N GLU A 129 -19.52 -15.44 -1.84
CA GLU A 129 -19.07 -14.24 -1.14
C GLU A 129 -18.15 -13.40 -2.03
N LEU A 130 -17.23 -14.03 -2.77
CA LEU A 130 -16.35 -13.32 -3.70
C LEU A 130 -17.16 -12.58 -4.78
N ASN A 131 -18.12 -13.27 -5.41
CA ASN A 131 -19.00 -12.65 -6.40
C ASN A 131 -19.87 -11.53 -5.78
N ARG A 132 -20.28 -11.71 -4.52
CA ARG A 132 -21.07 -10.71 -3.81
C ARG A 132 -20.32 -9.41 -3.58
N LEU A 133 -18.98 -9.44 -3.37
CA LEU A 133 -18.17 -8.21 -3.26
C LEU A 133 -18.28 -7.34 -4.52
N PHE A 134 -18.22 -7.94 -5.70
CA PHE A 134 -18.40 -7.21 -6.96
C PHE A 134 -19.82 -6.63 -7.09
N ARG A 135 -20.85 -7.40 -6.73
CA ARG A 135 -22.23 -6.90 -6.72
C ARG A 135 -22.44 -5.75 -5.73
N ILE A 136 -21.78 -5.78 -4.57
CA ILE A 136 -21.79 -4.65 -3.63
C ILE A 136 -21.16 -3.41 -4.30
N ALA A 137 -20.04 -3.59 -4.99
CA ALA A 137 -19.38 -2.50 -5.70
C ALA A 137 -20.27 -1.91 -6.81
N THR A 138 -20.86 -2.74 -7.65
CA THR A 138 -21.66 -2.30 -8.80
C THR A 138 -23.07 -1.82 -8.40
N ASP A 139 -23.84 -2.69 -7.75
CA ASP A 139 -25.27 -2.46 -7.54
C ASP A 139 -25.54 -1.44 -6.43
N ILE A 140 -24.66 -1.41 -5.41
CA ILE A 140 -24.82 -0.54 -4.24
C ILE A 140 -23.97 0.70 -4.35
N MET A 141 -22.65 0.54 -4.50
CA MET A 141 -21.72 1.67 -4.51
C MET A 141 -21.72 2.43 -5.85
N GLY A 142 -22.13 1.80 -6.94
CA GLY A 142 -22.21 2.44 -8.26
C GLY A 142 -20.88 2.43 -9.03
N VAL A 143 -20.02 1.45 -8.77
CA VAL A 143 -18.79 1.23 -9.55
C VAL A 143 -19.17 0.79 -10.96
N ASP A 144 -18.65 1.47 -11.98
CA ASP A 144 -18.76 1.07 -13.38
C ASP A 144 -17.57 0.21 -13.78
N LEU A 145 -17.78 -1.10 -13.92
CA LEU A 145 -16.72 -2.04 -14.28
C LEU A 145 -16.10 -1.77 -15.67
N GLY A 146 -16.80 -1.04 -16.54
CA GLY A 146 -16.31 -0.69 -17.88
C GLY A 146 -15.22 0.39 -17.85
N THR A 147 -15.25 1.27 -16.86
CA THR A 147 -14.36 2.45 -16.77
C THR A 147 -13.46 2.42 -15.53
N THR A 148 -13.86 1.71 -14.48
CA THR A 148 -13.11 1.62 -13.23
C THR A 148 -11.99 0.60 -13.32
N SER A 149 -10.77 0.98 -12.94
CA SER A 149 -9.64 0.04 -12.79
C SER A 149 -9.82 -0.83 -11.55
N ILE A 150 -9.73 -2.17 -11.71
CA ILE A 150 -10.05 -3.13 -10.66
C ILE A 150 -8.84 -4.00 -10.31
N SER A 151 -8.48 -4.05 -9.04
CA SER A 151 -7.37 -4.85 -8.50
C SER A 151 -7.85 -5.81 -7.41
N VAL A 152 -7.36 -7.07 -7.45
CA VAL A 152 -7.67 -8.08 -6.41
C VAL A 152 -6.40 -8.74 -5.91
N GLU A 153 -6.23 -8.80 -4.59
CA GLU A 153 -5.15 -9.52 -3.92
C GLU A 153 -5.51 -11.00 -3.77
N THR A 154 -4.52 -11.86 -4.02
CA THR A 154 -4.66 -13.33 -4.00
C THR A 154 -3.47 -14.01 -3.32
N SER A 155 -3.59 -15.30 -3.08
CA SER A 155 -2.46 -16.16 -2.69
C SER A 155 -2.50 -17.49 -3.44
N PRO A 156 -1.34 -18.15 -3.67
CA PRO A 156 -1.26 -19.39 -4.44
C PRO A 156 -2.22 -20.48 -3.94
N GLU A 157 -2.35 -20.62 -2.62
CA GLU A 157 -3.11 -21.69 -1.97
C GLU A 157 -4.62 -21.54 -2.11
N THR A 158 -5.10 -20.36 -2.53
CA THR A 158 -6.53 -20.06 -2.55
C THR A 158 -7.11 -19.86 -3.93
N LEU A 159 -6.27 -19.89 -4.98
CA LEU A 159 -6.71 -19.76 -6.36
C LEU A 159 -7.32 -21.06 -6.88
N THR A 160 -8.42 -20.91 -7.59
CA THR A 160 -9.07 -21.97 -8.39
C THR A 160 -9.56 -21.39 -9.71
N GLU A 161 -9.81 -22.24 -10.69
CA GLU A 161 -10.32 -21.85 -12.00
C GLU A 161 -11.65 -21.07 -11.90
N GLU A 162 -12.56 -21.52 -11.01
CA GLU A 162 -13.85 -20.87 -10.82
C GLU A 162 -13.69 -19.45 -10.24
N LYS A 163 -12.71 -19.23 -9.34
CA LYS A 163 -12.44 -17.89 -8.82
C LYS A 163 -11.87 -16.97 -9.88
N LEU A 164 -10.93 -17.47 -10.69
CA LEU A 164 -10.38 -16.68 -11.78
C LEU A 164 -11.45 -16.36 -12.84
N THR A 165 -12.38 -17.29 -13.08
CA THR A 165 -13.55 -17.05 -13.94
C THR A 165 -14.39 -15.87 -13.40
N ILE A 166 -14.68 -15.84 -12.10
CA ILE A 166 -15.39 -14.71 -11.46
C ILE A 166 -14.61 -13.41 -11.65
N LEU A 167 -13.29 -13.41 -11.43
CA LEU A 167 -12.48 -12.21 -11.64
C LEU A 167 -12.54 -11.71 -13.08
N LYS A 168 -12.50 -12.61 -14.06
CA LYS A 168 -12.64 -12.25 -15.50
C LYS A 168 -14.03 -11.74 -15.83
N GLU A 169 -15.09 -12.38 -15.35
CA GLU A 169 -16.49 -11.93 -15.56
C GLU A 169 -16.71 -10.52 -15.01
N HIS A 170 -16.03 -10.15 -13.94
CA HIS A 170 -16.06 -8.80 -13.36
C HIS A 170 -14.96 -7.86 -13.88
N THR A 171 -14.36 -8.19 -15.02
CA THR A 171 -13.37 -7.35 -15.72
C THR A 171 -12.23 -6.88 -14.83
N VAL A 172 -11.74 -7.74 -13.92
CA VAL A 172 -10.58 -7.42 -13.08
C VAL A 172 -9.38 -7.19 -13.99
N ASP A 173 -8.73 -6.05 -13.78
CA ASP A 173 -7.58 -5.63 -14.58
C ASP A 173 -6.27 -6.13 -13.99
N ARG A 174 -6.16 -6.14 -12.67
CA ARG A 174 -4.93 -6.48 -11.95
C ARG A 174 -5.16 -7.57 -10.92
N VAL A 175 -4.47 -8.68 -11.08
CA VAL A 175 -4.40 -9.75 -10.06
C VAL A 175 -3.03 -9.66 -9.38
N SER A 176 -3.02 -9.46 -8.06
CA SER A 176 -1.79 -9.42 -7.25
C SER A 176 -1.65 -10.71 -6.47
N MET A 177 -0.50 -11.37 -6.61
CA MET A 177 -0.20 -12.60 -5.88
C MET A 177 1.01 -12.44 -4.98
N GLY A 178 0.81 -12.61 -3.66
CA GLY A 178 1.91 -12.65 -2.70
C GLY A 178 2.62 -14.00 -2.70
N ILE A 179 3.84 -14.07 -3.24
CA ILE A 179 4.70 -15.25 -3.25
C ILE A 179 5.77 -15.16 -2.16
N GLN A 180 6.37 -14.00 -2.02
CA GLN A 180 7.43 -13.63 -1.07
C GLN A 180 8.81 -14.22 -1.43
N SER A 181 8.93 -15.54 -1.62
CA SER A 181 10.13 -16.25 -2.05
C SER A 181 9.78 -17.58 -2.72
N PHE A 182 10.58 -17.98 -3.71
CA PHE A 182 10.52 -19.31 -4.32
C PHE A 182 11.42 -20.34 -3.60
N VAL A 183 12.13 -19.92 -2.56
CA VAL A 183 12.94 -20.81 -1.73
C VAL A 183 12.14 -21.25 -0.50
N ALA A 184 11.81 -22.54 -0.43
CA ALA A 184 10.95 -23.08 0.63
C ALA A 184 11.47 -22.80 2.05
N ALA A 185 12.81 -22.84 2.26
CA ALA A 185 13.42 -22.55 3.54
C ALA A 185 13.22 -21.08 3.97
N GLU A 186 13.30 -20.12 3.04
CA GLU A 186 13.08 -18.70 3.29
C GLU A 186 11.61 -18.43 3.65
N SER A 187 10.66 -19.02 2.90
CA SER A 187 9.24 -18.91 3.20
C SER A 187 8.89 -19.53 4.57
N ALA A 188 9.49 -20.66 4.92
CA ALA A 188 9.32 -21.29 6.22
C ALA A 188 9.87 -20.41 7.37
N ALA A 189 10.99 -19.75 7.16
CA ALA A 189 11.63 -18.86 8.15
C ALA A 189 10.77 -17.64 8.53
N ILE A 190 9.86 -17.24 7.65
CA ILE A 190 8.87 -16.17 7.92
C ILE A 190 7.48 -16.72 8.27
N TYR A 191 7.39 -17.96 8.73
CA TYR A 191 6.13 -18.61 9.11
C TYR A 191 5.07 -18.61 8.00
N ARG A 192 5.50 -18.69 6.77
CA ARG A 192 4.67 -18.85 5.57
C ARG A 192 5.14 -20.05 4.76
N PRO A 193 5.03 -21.29 5.29
CA PRO A 193 5.44 -22.45 4.51
C PRO A 193 4.59 -22.54 3.25
N GLN A 194 5.26 -22.55 2.10
CA GLN A 194 4.65 -22.68 0.78
C GLN A 194 5.19 -23.95 0.12
N ASP A 195 4.30 -24.71 -0.48
CA ASP A 195 4.69 -25.78 -1.39
C ASP A 195 5.02 -25.13 -2.75
N PRO A 196 6.26 -25.24 -3.26
CA PRO A 196 6.62 -24.70 -4.55
C PRO A 196 5.73 -25.18 -5.70
N GLU A 197 5.27 -26.44 -5.67
CA GLU A 197 4.35 -26.96 -6.68
C GLU A 197 3.00 -26.24 -6.68
N VAL A 198 2.50 -25.82 -5.52
CA VAL A 198 1.27 -25.02 -5.43
C VAL A 198 1.49 -23.64 -6.03
N VAL A 199 2.65 -23.02 -5.79
CA VAL A 199 3.00 -21.73 -6.38
C VAL A 199 3.05 -21.81 -7.90
N TYR A 200 3.78 -22.79 -8.45
CA TYR A 200 3.88 -22.94 -9.90
C TYR A 200 2.54 -23.25 -10.55
N ARG A 201 1.73 -24.14 -9.98
CA ARG A 201 0.37 -24.41 -10.48
C ARG A 201 -0.53 -23.18 -10.48
N ALA A 202 -0.44 -22.34 -9.45
CA ALA A 202 -1.21 -21.11 -9.39
C ALA A 202 -0.77 -20.11 -10.47
N LEU A 203 0.53 -20.00 -10.73
CA LEU A 203 1.08 -19.15 -11.79
C LEU A 203 0.71 -19.65 -13.19
N GLU A 204 0.80 -20.97 -13.43
CA GLU A 204 0.36 -21.61 -14.68
C GLU A 204 -1.13 -21.37 -14.91
N LEU A 205 -1.95 -21.50 -13.86
CA LEU A 205 -3.39 -21.25 -13.95
C LEU A 205 -3.67 -19.78 -14.28
N LEU A 206 -2.99 -18.84 -13.65
CA LEU A 206 -3.12 -17.39 -13.96
C LEU A 206 -2.74 -17.09 -15.41
N GLY A 207 -1.69 -17.70 -15.93
CA GLY A 207 -1.26 -17.55 -17.33
C GLY A 207 -2.32 -17.99 -18.35
N GLN A 208 -3.28 -18.83 -17.96
CA GLN A 208 -4.37 -19.27 -18.84
C GLN A 208 -5.51 -18.24 -18.94
N PHE A 209 -5.58 -17.28 -18.01
CA PHE A 209 -6.68 -16.32 -17.92
C PHE A 209 -6.39 -14.95 -18.53
N ASP A 210 -5.16 -14.66 -18.94
CA ASP A 210 -4.77 -13.44 -19.66
C ASP A 210 -5.32 -12.16 -18.99
N PHE A 211 -5.01 -11.95 -17.69
CA PHE A 211 -5.32 -10.70 -17.01
C PHE A 211 -4.41 -9.58 -17.53
N PRO A 212 -4.93 -8.34 -17.70
CA PRO A 212 -4.12 -7.22 -18.20
C PRO A 212 -2.85 -6.95 -17.36
N ILE A 213 -2.91 -7.20 -16.05
CA ILE A 213 -1.76 -7.08 -15.16
C ILE A 213 -1.72 -8.27 -14.21
N LEU A 214 -0.68 -9.07 -14.31
CA LEU A 214 -0.21 -9.96 -13.28
C LEU A 214 0.84 -9.23 -12.43
N ASN A 215 0.57 -9.05 -11.14
CA ASN A 215 1.55 -8.56 -10.19
C ASN A 215 2.03 -9.67 -9.25
N LEU A 216 3.34 -9.77 -9.05
CA LEU A 216 3.94 -10.69 -8.10
C LEU A 216 4.65 -9.91 -6.98
N ASP A 217 4.31 -10.24 -5.73
CA ASP A 217 4.94 -9.64 -4.55
C ASP A 217 6.04 -10.56 -4.02
N LEU A 218 7.27 -10.02 -3.92
CA LEU A 218 8.44 -10.70 -3.36
C LEU A 218 9.00 -9.91 -2.17
N ILE A 219 9.63 -10.63 -1.23
CA ILE A 219 10.29 -10.02 -0.07
C ILE A 219 11.77 -10.35 -0.08
N TYR A 220 12.61 -9.32 0.07
CA TYR A 220 14.06 -9.47 0.23
C TYR A 220 14.52 -9.16 1.66
N GLY A 221 15.69 -9.70 2.04
CA GLY A 221 16.22 -9.63 3.39
C GLY A 221 15.56 -10.62 4.35
N LEU A 222 15.08 -11.75 3.84
CA LEU A 222 14.50 -12.83 4.64
C LEU A 222 15.55 -13.51 5.50
N PRO A 223 15.18 -14.13 6.66
CA PRO A 223 16.14 -14.88 7.48
C PRO A 223 16.81 -15.99 6.68
N GLY A 224 18.15 -15.99 6.66
CA GLY A 224 18.96 -16.96 5.92
C GLY A 224 19.05 -16.73 4.41
N GLN A 225 18.41 -15.69 3.87
CA GLN A 225 18.50 -15.33 2.46
C GLN A 225 19.90 -14.80 2.12
N THR A 226 20.35 -15.11 0.91
CA THR A 226 21.55 -14.54 0.29
C THR A 226 21.15 -13.75 -0.96
N VAL A 227 22.06 -12.92 -1.49
CA VAL A 227 21.81 -12.22 -2.76
C VAL A 227 21.52 -13.21 -3.89
N ASP A 228 22.23 -14.33 -3.92
CA ASP A 228 22.04 -15.38 -4.93
C ASP A 228 20.65 -16.05 -4.82
N SER A 229 20.20 -16.41 -3.61
CA SER A 229 18.88 -17.03 -3.41
C SER A 229 17.74 -16.03 -3.64
N TRP A 230 17.98 -14.76 -3.35
CA TRP A 230 17.08 -13.67 -3.71
C TRP A 230 16.95 -13.52 -5.22
N LEU A 231 18.07 -13.45 -5.96
CA LEU A 231 18.05 -13.37 -7.42
C LEU A 231 17.46 -14.63 -8.06
N TYR A 232 17.66 -15.81 -7.46
CA TYR A 232 16.96 -17.01 -7.89
C TYR A 232 15.44 -16.82 -7.81
N SER A 233 14.92 -16.34 -6.68
CA SER A 233 13.46 -16.09 -6.51
C SER A 233 12.95 -15.05 -7.51
N LEU A 234 13.69 -13.96 -7.73
CA LEU A 234 13.33 -12.95 -8.73
C LEU A 234 13.31 -13.55 -10.15
N ASN A 235 14.31 -14.32 -10.53
CA ASN A 235 14.35 -14.96 -11.84
C ASN A 235 13.24 -15.99 -12.02
N GLN A 236 12.84 -16.73 -10.97
CA GLN A 236 11.68 -17.63 -11.06
C GLN A 236 10.39 -16.83 -11.31
N ALA A 237 10.18 -15.71 -10.63
CA ALA A 237 9.04 -14.83 -10.91
C ALA A 237 9.04 -14.34 -12.37
N LEU A 238 10.20 -13.93 -12.88
CA LEU A 238 10.36 -13.40 -14.24
C LEU A 238 10.13 -14.44 -15.36
N LEU A 239 10.19 -15.76 -15.06
CA LEU A 239 9.81 -16.80 -16.03
C LEU A 239 8.33 -16.76 -16.40
N HIS A 240 7.49 -16.18 -15.57
CA HIS A 240 6.05 -16.01 -15.79
C HIS A 240 5.70 -14.67 -16.43
N GLU A 241 6.70 -13.87 -16.80
CA GLU A 241 6.58 -12.60 -17.52
C GLU A 241 5.56 -11.62 -16.92
N PRO A 242 5.48 -11.45 -15.56
CA PRO A 242 4.50 -10.58 -14.97
C PRO A 242 4.63 -9.13 -15.52
N GLU A 243 3.52 -8.42 -15.64
CA GLU A 243 3.52 -7.02 -16.04
C GLU A 243 4.06 -6.12 -14.93
N GLU A 244 3.92 -6.55 -13.68
CA GLU A 244 4.30 -5.78 -12.52
C GLU A 244 4.93 -6.67 -11.44
N ILE A 245 5.97 -6.17 -10.78
CA ILE A 245 6.60 -6.82 -9.63
C ILE A 245 6.73 -5.80 -8.51
N PHE A 246 6.28 -6.20 -7.30
CA PHE A 246 6.56 -5.46 -6.08
C PHE A 246 7.63 -6.17 -5.26
N LEU A 247 8.68 -5.43 -4.93
CA LEU A 247 9.79 -5.88 -4.10
C LEU A 247 9.72 -5.20 -2.73
N TYR A 248 9.48 -5.96 -1.68
CA TYR A 248 9.40 -5.45 -0.32
C TYR A 248 10.64 -5.81 0.49
N PRO A 249 11.32 -4.85 1.15
CA PRO A 249 12.27 -5.22 2.19
C PRO A 249 11.52 -5.86 3.36
N LEU A 250 12.11 -6.85 3.99
CA LEU A 250 11.55 -7.40 5.22
C LEU A 250 11.53 -6.32 6.31
N TYR A 251 10.34 -6.01 6.81
CA TYR A 251 10.15 -5.19 8.01
C TYR A 251 9.73 -6.07 9.17
N THR A 252 10.48 -5.96 10.25
CA THR A 252 10.15 -6.61 11.52
C THR A 252 9.65 -5.58 12.53
N ARG A 253 8.74 -5.99 13.39
CA ARG A 253 8.19 -5.17 14.47
C ARG A 253 8.12 -5.99 15.75
N GLU A 254 8.10 -5.36 16.92
CA GLU A 254 8.00 -6.08 18.20
C GLU A 254 6.74 -6.95 18.33
N HIS A 255 5.69 -6.61 17.60
CA HIS A 255 4.42 -7.34 17.59
C HIS A 255 4.26 -8.34 16.44
N THR A 256 5.24 -8.45 15.53
CA THR A 256 5.26 -9.52 14.51
C THR A 256 5.88 -10.79 15.10
N ILE A 257 5.64 -11.95 14.46
CA ILE A 257 6.20 -13.23 14.93
C ILE A 257 7.72 -13.21 14.74
N VAL A 258 8.19 -12.79 13.55
CA VAL A 258 9.61 -12.51 13.32
C VAL A 258 9.91 -11.12 13.87
N LYS A 259 10.77 -11.05 14.90
CA LYS A 259 11.09 -9.81 15.62
C LYS A 259 12.42 -9.23 15.15
N PRO A 260 12.68 -7.93 15.41
CA PRO A 260 13.98 -7.33 15.15
C PRO A 260 15.13 -8.11 15.82
N GLY A 261 14.93 -8.60 17.05
CA GLY A 261 15.92 -9.38 17.80
C GLY A 261 16.32 -10.68 17.13
N ASP A 262 15.47 -11.29 16.34
CA ASP A 262 15.74 -12.54 15.63
C ASP A 262 16.76 -12.34 14.49
N LEU A 263 16.99 -11.10 14.04
CA LEU A 263 17.87 -10.73 12.95
C LEU A 263 19.19 -10.05 13.40
N VAL A 264 19.39 -9.82 14.70
CA VAL A 264 20.53 -9.06 15.23
C VAL A 264 21.90 -9.63 14.80
N ASN A 265 22.00 -10.93 14.62
CA ASN A 265 23.23 -11.61 14.24
C ASN A 265 23.37 -11.85 12.73
N GLN A 266 22.44 -11.32 11.91
CA GLN A 266 22.48 -11.44 10.46
C GLN A 266 23.02 -10.15 9.84
N LEU A 267 23.84 -10.29 8.80
CA LEU A 267 24.25 -9.15 7.98
C LEU A 267 23.01 -8.58 7.28
N ASP A 268 22.81 -7.27 7.34
CA ASP A 268 21.72 -6.63 6.61
C ASP A 268 22.08 -6.50 5.12
N ILE A 269 21.64 -7.47 4.34
CA ILE A 269 21.87 -7.54 2.89
C ILE A 269 20.76 -6.87 2.08
N ARG A 270 19.77 -6.23 2.72
CA ARG A 270 18.59 -5.72 2.02
C ARG A 270 18.93 -4.73 0.92
N TYR A 271 19.86 -3.83 1.17
CA TYR A 271 20.25 -2.86 0.15
C TYR A 271 20.99 -3.50 -1.02
N GLU A 272 21.84 -4.49 -0.79
CA GLU A 272 22.51 -5.28 -1.83
C GLU A 272 21.47 -6.06 -2.67
N CYS A 273 20.49 -6.69 -2.02
CA CYS A 273 19.39 -7.36 -2.70
C CYS A 273 18.58 -6.41 -3.58
N TYR A 274 18.30 -5.21 -3.07
CA TYR A 274 17.56 -4.18 -3.82
C TYR A 274 18.31 -3.74 -5.07
N GLU A 275 19.61 -3.39 -4.95
CA GLU A 275 20.44 -2.96 -6.07
C GLU A 275 20.60 -4.07 -7.13
N ALA A 276 20.82 -5.31 -6.68
CA ALA A 276 20.92 -6.45 -7.58
C ALA A 276 19.61 -6.70 -8.35
N ALA A 277 18.47 -6.59 -7.68
CA ALA A 277 17.16 -6.74 -8.32
C ALA A 277 16.87 -5.60 -9.29
N ARG A 278 17.20 -4.35 -8.93
CA ARG A 278 17.04 -3.17 -9.79
C ARG A 278 17.80 -3.34 -11.11
N ALA A 279 19.05 -3.83 -11.05
CA ALA A 279 19.85 -4.10 -12.22
C ALA A 279 19.23 -5.17 -13.14
N VAL A 280 18.81 -6.31 -12.56
CA VAL A 280 18.17 -7.40 -13.33
C VAL A 280 16.86 -6.94 -13.96
N LEU A 281 16.02 -6.21 -13.24
CA LEU A 281 14.74 -5.73 -13.75
C LEU A 281 14.92 -4.71 -14.88
N ALA A 282 15.89 -3.80 -14.76
CA ALA A 282 16.22 -2.87 -15.85
C ALA A 282 16.69 -3.60 -17.12
N GLU A 283 17.53 -4.63 -17.00
CA GLU A 283 17.97 -5.47 -18.12
C GLU A 283 16.80 -6.25 -18.77
N ARG A 284 15.76 -6.54 -18.01
CA ARG A 284 14.55 -7.23 -18.47
C ARG A 284 13.44 -6.27 -18.98
N GLY A 285 13.73 -4.97 -19.08
CA GLY A 285 12.80 -3.96 -19.60
C GLY A 285 11.73 -3.51 -18.60
N TYR A 286 11.95 -3.70 -17.31
CA TYR A 286 11.07 -3.14 -16.29
C TYR A 286 11.55 -1.74 -15.90
N ARG A 287 10.62 -0.80 -15.91
CA ARG A 287 10.83 0.55 -15.38
C ARG A 287 10.50 0.58 -13.88
N GLN A 288 11.30 1.30 -13.12
CA GLN A 288 11.06 1.56 -11.71
C GLN A 288 10.08 2.73 -11.54
N TYR A 289 8.96 2.52 -10.85
CA TYR A 289 7.94 3.53 -10.52
C TYR A 289 8.01 4.03 -9.08
N SER A 290 8.49 3.21 -8.16
CA SER A 290 8.80 3.58 -6.78
C SER A 290 9.92 2.68 -6.27
N MET A 291 10.35 2.87 -5.03
CA MET A 291 11.32 1.95 -4.41
C MET A 291 10.90 0.47 -4.56
N ARG A 292 9.58 0.19 -4.55
CA ARG A 292 9.06 -1.19 -4.55
C ARG A 292 8.48 -1.65 -5.87
N ARG A 293 7.94 -0.74 -6.65
CA ARG A 293 7.15 -1.06 -7.83
C ARG A 293 7.99 -0.98 -9.09
N PHE A 294 8.02 -2.07 -9.82
CA PHE A 294 8.61 -2.20 -11.13
C PHE A 294 7.56 -2.76 -12.10
N ALA A 295 7.44 -2.19 -13.28
CA ALA A 295 6.48 -2.64 -14.28
C ALA A 295 7.05 -2.52 -15.70
N LYS A 296 6.55 -3.33 -16.63
CA LYS A 296 6.83 -3.17 -18.06
C LYS A 296 6.24 -1.85 -18.55
N GLU A 297 6.89 -1.16 -19.48
CA GLU A 297 6.40 0.14 -19.99
C GLU A 297 5.02 0.04 -20.65
N ASP A 298 4.72 -1.09 -21.26
CA ASP A 298 3.43 -1.33 -21.93
C ASP A 298 2.36 -1.92 -20.99
N ALA A 299 2.68 -2.12 -19.72
CA ALA A 299 1.73 -2.65 -18.75
C ALA A 299 0.57 -1.67 -18.54
N GLY A 300 -0.64 -2.10 -18.89
CA GLY A 300 -1.86 -1.37 -18.52
C GLY A 300 -2.36 -0.34 -19.52
N THR A 301 -2.19 -0.57 -20.81
CA THR A 301 -2.88 0.20 -21.86
C THR A 301 -4.41 -0.02 -21.74
N GLY A 302 -5.15 1.02 -21.38
CA GLY A 302 -6.62 1.00 -21.44
C GLY A 302 -7.37 1.72 -20.32
N LYS A 303 -7.06 1.51 -19.04
CA LYS A 303 -7.79 2.10 -17.91
C LYS A 303 -6.91 2.82 -16.89
N ASN A 304 -5.84 3.51 -17.29
CA ASN A 304 -4.89 4.23 -16.38
C ASN A 304 -4.40 3.36 -15.19
N ILE A 305 -4.12 2.08 -15.44
CA ILE A 305 -3.81 1.08 -14.42
C ILE A 305 -2.44 1.34 -13.76
N LEU A 306 -1.55 2.08 -14.44
CA LEU A 306 -0.20 2.39 -13.95
C LEU A 306 -0.18 3.30 -12.72
N ASP A 307 -1.24 4.08 -12.49
CA ASP A 307 -1.33 5.01 -11.37
C ASP A 307 -2.08 4.40 -10.17
N TYR A 308 -1.69 3.18 -9.77
CA TYR A 308 -2.24 2.55 -8.57
C TYR A 308 -1.60 3.13 -7.30
N SER A 309 -2.36 3.91 -6.56
CA SER A 309 -1.97 4.41 -5.24
C SER A 309 -3.10 4.19 -4.24
N CYS A 310 -2.82 3.52 -3.12
CA CYS A 310 -3.76 3.38 -2.00
C CYS A 310 -3.78 4.60 -1.06
N GLN A 311 -3.16 5.71 -1.47
CA GLN A 311 -3.06 6.94 -0.69
C GLN A 311 -3.86 8.09 -1.32
N GLU A 312 -4.74 7.79 -2.28
CA GLU A 312 -5.53 8.82 -2.95
C GLU A 312 -6.50 9.51 -1.99
N GLU A 313 -6.68 10.81 -2.20
CA GLU A 313 -7.82 11.52 -1.61
C GLU A 313 -9.11 10.99 -2.21
N GLY A 314 -10.17 10.98 -1.42
CA GLY A 314 -11.42 10.38 -1.85
C GLY A 314 -11.42 8.84 -1.79
N MET A 315 -10.55 8.22 -0.98
CA MET A 315 -10.57 6.77 -0.77
C MET A 315 -11.66 6.39 0.23
N VAL A 316 -12.60 5.59 -0.23
CA VAL A 316 -13.72 5.01 0.53
C VAL A 316 -13.36 3.59 0.92
N GLY A 317 -13.12 3.34 2.21
CA GLY A 317 -12.68 2.04 2.72
C GLY A 317 -13.81 1.27 3.41
N LEU A 318 -14.33 0.22 2.80
CA LEU A 318 -15.33 -0.67 3.39
C LEU A 318 -14.67 -1.84 4.13
N GLY A 319 -15.27 -2.25 5.23
CA GLY A 319 -14.80 -3.33 6.09
C GLY A 319 -13.90 -2.84 7.23
N CYS A 320 -13.89 -3.57 8.36
CA CYS A 320 -12.97 -3.26 9.46
C CYS A 320 -11.53 -3.52 9.03
N GLY A 321 -10.61 -2.62 9.42
CA GLY A 321 -9.23 -2.62 8.94
C GLY A 321 -9.00 -1.78 7.68
N ALA A 322 -10.03 -1.47 6.92
CA ALA A 322 -9.98 -0.48 5.85
C ALA A 322 -9.71 0.92 6.42
N ARG A 323 -9.08 1.76 5.61
CA ARG A 323 -8.92 3.18 5.88
C ARG A 323 -9.68 3.98 4.86
N SER A 324 -10.12 5.16 5.27
CA SER A 324 -10.72 6.13 4.37
C SER A 324 -9.94 7.42 4.43
N TYR A 325 -9.78 8.06 3.28
CA TYR A 325 -8.98 9.27 3.13
C TYR A 325 -9.81 10.34 2.43
N THR A 326 -10.20 11.35 3.18
CA THR A 326 -10.64 12.62 2.61
C THR A 326 -9.45 13.59 2.57
N ARG A 327 -9.62 14.75 1.94
CA ARG A 327 -8.59 15.79 1.92
C ARG A 327 -8.13 16.16 3.34
N ASN A 328 -9.07 16.27 4.28
CA ASN A 328 -8.84 16.84 5.59
C ASN A 328 -8.83 15.81 6.72
N VAL A 329 -9.38 14.63 6.50
CA VAL A 329 -9.56 13.62 7.56
C VAL A 329 -9.21 12.25 7.05
N HIS A 330 -8.33 11.57 7.79
CA HIS A 330 -8.11 10.14 7.63
C HIS A 330 -8.77 9.41 8.79
N TYR A 331 -9.50 8.36 8.50
CA TYR A 331 -10.15 7.57 9.54
C TYR A 331 -10.16 6.08 9.22
N ALA A 332 -10.34 5.26 10.23
CA ALA A 332 -10.39 3.81 10.13
C ALA A 332 -11.15 3.22 11.33
N SER A 333 -11.42 1.93 11.31
CA SER A 333 -11.71 1.20 12.55
C SER A 333 -10.50 1.19 13.48
N ARG A 334 -10.70 0.94 14.78
CA ARG A 334 -9.60 0.69 15.71
C ARG A 334 -8.70 -0.42 15.18
N TYR A 335 -7.42 -0.33 15.50
CA TYR A 335 -6.42 -1.27 15.03
C TYR A 335 -6.08 -2.28 16.12
N GLY A 336 -6.12 -3.55 15.79
CA GLY A 336 -5.68 -4.65 16.66
C GLY A 336 -4.70 -5.55 15.92
N VAL A 337 -3.70 -6.06 16.63
CA VAL A 337 -2.68 -6.98 16.09
C VAL A 337 -2.79 -8.36 16.72
N SER A 338 -3.14 -8.45 17.99
CA SER A 338 -3.36 -9.74 18.62
C SER A 338 -4.60 -10.42 18.03
N ARG A 339 -4.58 -11.76 17.97
CA ARG A 339 -5.74 -12.53 17.51
C ARG A 339 -7.02 -12.12 18.22
N LYS A 340 -6.97 -12.03 19.55
CA LYS A 340 -8.14 -11.67 20.38
C LYS A 340 -8.67 -10.27 20.06
N ALA A 341 -7.78 -9.27 19.90
CA ALA A 341 -8.19 -7.91 19.55
C ALA A 341 -8.82 -7.86 18.15
N THR A 342 -8.21 -8.56 17.18
CA THR A 342 -8.75 -8.64 15.82
C THR A 342 -10.11 -9.32 15.78
N GLU A 343 -10.28 -10.45 16.48
CA GLU A 343 -11.58 -11.15 16.60
C GLU A 343 -12.65 -10.26 17.24
N SER A 344 -12.32 -9.50 18.29
CA SER A 344 -13.25 -8.56 18.91
C SER A 344 -13.68 -7.46 17.97
N ILE A 345 -12.73 -6.81 17.25
CA ILE A 345 -13.03 -5.75 16.30
C ILE A 345 -13.92 -6.25 15.14
N ILE A 346 -13.65 -7.47 14.65
CA ILE A 346 -14.50 -8.10 13.61
C ILE A 346 -15.90 -8.39 14.16
N ALA A 347 -16.01 -8.92 15.38
CA ALA A 347 -17.31 -9.20 16.01
C ALA A 347 -18.13 -7.92 16.23
N ASP A 348 -17.49 -6.84 16.71
CA ASP A 348 -18.13 -5.54 16.88
C ASP A 348 -18.59 -4.97 15.53
N TYR A 349 -17.77 -5.09 14.50
CA TYR A 349 -18.13 -4.68 13.15
C TYR A 349 -19.31 -5.46 12.57
N VAL A 350 -19.35 -6.78 12.77
CA VAL A 350 -20.45 -7.65 12.31
C VAL A 350 -21.75 -7.34 13.05
N ALA A 351 -21.66 -7.07 14.36
CA ALA A 351 -22.82 -6.75 15.20
C ALA A 351 -23.34 -5.31 14.98
N ALA A 352 -22.54 -4.42 14.38
CA ALA A 352 -22.94 -3.02 14.18
C ALA A 352 -24.12 -2.90 13.22
N GLU A 353 -25.06 -2.02 13.57
CA GLU A 353 -26.20 -1.64 12.71
C GLU A 353 -25.97 -0.31 12.00
N ARG A 354 -25.06 0.52 12.53
CA ARG A 354 -24.76 1.86 12.00
C ARG A 354 -23.26 2.01 11.71
N TYR A 355 -22.97 2.64 10.58
CA TYR A 355 -21.62 2.90 10.07
C TYR A 355 -21.45 4.35 9.58
N ASP A 356 -22.23 5.29 10.11
CA ASP A 356 -22.39 6.66 9.63
C ASP A 356 -21.47 7.67 10.35
N THR A 357 -20.62 7.20 11.26
CA THR A 357 -19.67 8.04 12.00
C THR A 357 -18.25 7.48 11.91
N ALA A 358 -17.27 8.39 12.00
CA ALA A 358 -15.87 8.05 12.24
C ALA A 358 -15.46 8.41 13.67
N ASP A 359 -14.99 7.43 14.44
CA ASP A 359 -14.62 7.60 15.84
C ASP A 359 -13.10 7.63 16.05
N TYR A 360 -12.33 7.14 15.07
CA TYR A 360 -10.90 6.95 15.16
C TYR A 360 -10.18 7.38 13.88
N GLY A 361 -9.19 8.26 14.00
CA GLY A 361 -8.48 8.80 12.83
C GLY A 361 -7.60 9.99 13.18
N ILE A 362 -7.41 10.87 12.22
CA ILE A 362 -6.65 12.10 12.35
C ILE A 362 -7.25 13.19 11.45
N VAL A 363 -7.33 14.41 11.98
CA VAL A 363 -7.65 15.62 11.21
C VAL A 363 -6.33 16.26 10.78
N LEU A 364 -6.17 16.50 9.48
CA LEU A 364 -4.95 17.03 8.89
C LEU A 364 -4.94 18.56 8.93
N SER A 365 -3.95 19.16 9.56
CA SER A 365 -3.64 20.59 9.42
C SER A 365 -3.25 20.89 7.96
N LEU A 366 -3.19 22.16 7.60
CA LEU A 366 -2.75 22.56 6.27
C LEU A 366 -1.30 22.11 5.98
N ASP A 367 -0.41 22.17 6.98
CA ASP A 367 0.97 21.69 6.85
C ASP A 367 1.01 20.18 6.58
N GLU A 368 0.19 19.39 7.29
CA GLU A 368 0.11 17.96 7.06
C GLU A 368 -0.47 17.60 5.68
N GLN A 369 -1.42 18.38 5.19
CA GLN A 369 -1.92 18.21 3.81
C GLN A 369 -0.84 18.53 2.77
N LYS A 370 -0.02 19.57 2.99
CA LYS A 370 1.12 19.93 2.15
C LYS A 370 2.17 18.80 2.14
N ARG A 371 2.57 18.30 3.32
CA ARG A 371 3.52 17.18 3.44
C ARG A 371 3.01 15.90 2.78
N ARG A 372 1.73 15.59 2.97
CA ARG A 372 1.10 14.44 2.32
C ARG A 372 1.15 14.56 0.79
N PHE A 373 0.82 15.73 0.25
CA PHE A 373 0.86 15.99 -1.19
C PHE A 373 2.27 15.81 -1.76
N ILE A 374 3.28 16.35 -1.06
CA ILE A 374 4.69 16.20 -1.43
C ILE A 374 5.11 14.73 -1.40
N LEU A 375 4.95 14.06 -0.26
CA LEU A 375 5.38 12.67 -0.07
C LEU A 375 4.73 11.71 -1.07
N LYS A 376 3.45 11.92 -1.34
CA LYS A 376 2.70 11.12 -2.29
C LYS A 376 3.27 11.21 -3.71
N ALA A 377 3.80 12.36 -4.08
CA ALA A 377 4.38 12.59 -5.39
C ALA A 377 5.87 12.22 -5.47
N ILE A 378 6.71 12.72 -4.55
CA ILE A 378 8.16 12.53 -4.67
C ILE A 378 8.65 11.09 -4.47
N LEU A 379 7.89 10.24 -3.75
CA LEU A 379 8.25 8.83 -3.55
C LEU A 379 7.91 7.95 -4.76
N HIS A 380 7.43 8.56 -5.85
CA HIS A 380 7.19 7.94 -7.14
C HIS A 380 8.06 8.57 -8.23
N SER A 381 8.35 7.82 -9.28
CA SER A 381 9.25 8.23 -10.36
C SER A 381 8.75 9.41 -11.18
N GLU A 382 7.44 9.66 -11.18
CA GLU A 382 6.82 10.81 -11.86
C GLU A 382 7.22 12.12 -11.18
N GLY A 383 7.41 12.10 -9.86
CA GLY A 383 7.80 13.27 -9.08
C GLY A 383 6.65 14.24 -8.80
N LEU A 384 7.00 15.38 -8.22
CA LEU A 384 6.08 16.45 -7.83
C LEU A 384 6.14 17.60 -8.84
N THR A 385 5.03 17.88 -9.50
CA THR A 385 4.87 19.11 -10.31
C THR A 385 4.75 20.31 -9.35
N ILE A 386 5.76 21.19 -9.36
CA ILE A 386 5.82 22.34 -8.45
C ILE A 386 4.65 23.30 -8.69
N ALA A 387 4.25 23.48 -9.97
CA ALA A 387 3.10 24.31 -10.33
C ALA A 387 1.79 23.80 -9.71
N ASP A 388 1.56 22.49 -9.67
CA ASP A 388 0.36 21.89 -9.06
C ASP A 388 0.31 22.13 -7.55
N TYR A 389 1.48 22.01 -6.87
CA TYR A 389 1.58 22.35 -5.46
C TYR A 389 1.24 23.82 -5.22
N ASN A 390 1.86 24.74 -5.98
CA ASN A 390 1.66 26.17 -5.83
C ASN A 390 0.20 26.57 -6.08
N GLN A 391 -0.41 26.00 -7.12
CA GLN A 391 -1.82 26.23 -7.44
C GLN A 391 -2.74 25.72 -6.33
N ARG A 392 -2.47 24.53 -5.82
CA ARG A 392 -3.30 23.88 -4.79
C ARG A 392 -3.31 24.62 -3.46
N PHE A 393 -2.13 25.09 -3.02
CA PHE A 393 -1.95 25.65 -1.68
C PHE A 393 -1.84 27.18 -1.66
N GLY A 394 -1.68 27.84 -2.81
CA GLY A 394 -1.57 29.28 -2.89
C GLY A 394 -0.25 29.87 -2.34
N THR A 395 0.74 29.00 -2.12
CA THR A 395 2.08 29.31 -1.62
C THR A 395 3.11 28.60 -2.49
N THR A 396 4.39 28.97 -2.41
CA THR A 396 5.43 28.28 -3.18
C THR A 396 6.02 27.11 -2.39
N LEU A 397 6.35 26.00 -3.09
CA LEU A 397 6.97 24.82 -2.48
C LEU A 397 8.23 25.14 -1.67
N TRP A 398 9.09 26.01 -2.23
CA TRP A 398 10.38 26.35 -1.64
C TRP A 398 10.29 27.33 -0.48
N GLU A 399 9.19 28.10 -0.36
CA GLU A 399 8.92 28.92 0.84
C GLU A 399 8.37 28.06 1.97
N ASP A 400 7.49 27.11 1.67
CA ASP A 400 6.89 26.25 2.68
C ASP A 400 7.87 25.16 3.19
N HIS A 401 8.65 24.57 2.28
CA HIS A 401 9.53 23.43 2.55
C HIS A 401 10.93 23.63 1.97
N PRO A 402 11.69 24.62 2.45
CA PRO A 402 13.06 24.90 1.97
C PRO A 402 14.00 23.71 2.18
N GLU A 403 13.73 22.86 3.17
CA GLU A 403 14.49 21.65 3.47
C GLU A 403 14.55 20.65 2.31
N LEU A 404 13.58 20.64 1.39
CA LEU A 404 13.61 19.79 0.18
C LEU A 404 14.81 20.11 -0.74
N GLY A 405 15.39 21.31 -0.62
CA GLY A 405 16.64 21.64 -1.30
C GLY A 405 17.83 20.74 -0.93
N LEU A 406 17.78 20.08 0.24
CA LEU A 406 18.77 19.08 0.65
C LEU A 406 18.75 17.87 -0.30
N LEU A 407 17.57 17.44 -0.76
CA LEU A 407 17.43 16.32 -1.73
C LEU A 407 18.15 16.66 -3.04
N VAL A 408 17.92 17.87 -3.55
CA VAL A 408 18.50 18.31 -4.84
C VAL A 408 20.02 18.48 -4.73
N GLN A 409 20.49 19.23 -3.71
CA GLN A 409 21.91 19.54 -3.55
C GLN A 409 22.75 18.32 -3.15
N SER A 410 22.15 17.27 -2.57
CA SER A 410 22.84 16.01 -2.27
C SER A 410 22.79 14.99 -3.43
N GLY A 411 22.08 15.30 -4.53
CA GLY A 411 21.95 14.42 -5.70
C GLY A 411 20.91 13.30 -5.56
N PHE A 412 20.06 13.34 -4.53
CA PHE A 412 18.94 12.38 -4.36
C PHE A 412 17.68 12.80 -5.12
N ALA A 413 17.60 14.05 -5.55
CA ALA A 413 16.54 14.53 -6.43
C ALA A 413 17.08 15.47 -7.51
N THR A 414 16.29 15.65 -8.56
CA THR A 414 16.45 16.71 -9.54
C THR A 414 15.24 17.64 -9.51
N ASP A 415 15.44 18.89 -9.88
CA ASP A 415 14.37 19.86 -10.18
C ASP A 415 14.52 20.23 -11.65
N ASP A 416 13.90 19.43 -12.52
CA ASP A 416 13.99 19.60 -13.96
C ASP A 416 12.61 20.04 -14.51
N GLU A 417 12.59 21.14 -15.23
CA GLU A 417 11.36 21.69 -15.87
C GLU A 417 10.20 21.90 -14.88
N GLY A 418 10.51 22.21 -13.59
CA GLY A 418 9.50 22.43 -12.57
C GLY A 418 8.91 21.13 -11.99
N ILE A 419 9.58 20.00 -12.16
CA ILE A 419 9.24 18.73 -11.55
C ILE A 419 10.36 18.32 -10.57
N LEU A 420 10.04 18.30 -9.29
CA LEU A 420 10.92 17.74 -8.27
C LEU A 420 10.80 16.21 -8.28
N ARG A 421 11.86 15.50 -8.67
CA ARG A 421 11.85 14.04 -8.84
C ARG A 421 13.02 13.39 -8.14
N LEU A 422 12.79 12.28 -7.41
CA LEU A 422 13.90 11.49 -6.90
C LEU A 422 14.69 10.83 -8.03
N THR A 423 16.02 10.86 -7.90
CA THR A 423 16.91 10.07 -8.77
C THR A 423 16.72 8.56 -8.48
N PRO A 424 17.20 7.67 -9.36
CA PRO A 424 17.19 6.23 -9.05
C PRO A 424 17.83 5.89 -7.69
N ASP A 425 18.89 6.58 -7.30
CA ASP A 425 19.52 6.43 -5.99
C ASP A 425 18.62 6.99 -4.88
N GLY A 426 18.00 8.15 -5.09
CA GLY A 426 17.00 8.71 -4.16
C GLY A 426 15.83 7.78 -3.93
N LEU A 427 15.32 7.12 -4.98
CA LEU A 427 14.26 6.12 -4.86
C LEU A 427 14.69 4.93 -3.97
N GLY A 428 15.96 4.52 -3.99
CA GLY A 428 16.49 3.49 -3.09
C GLY A 428 16.44 3.84 -1.61
N TYR A 429 16.35 5.13 -1.28
CA TYR A 429 16.24 5.64 0.08
C TYR A 429 14.85 6.22 0.40
N SER A 430 13.82 5.89 -0.37
CA SER A 430 12.46 6.43 -0.20
C SER A 430 11.92 6.30 1.22
N ASP A 431 12.17 5.19 1.91
CA ASP A 431 11.70 4.99 3.29
C ASP A 431 12.40 5.91 4.29
N SER A 432 13.70 6.14 4.10
CA SER A 432 14.47 7.05 4.94
C SER A 432 14.12 8.52 4.65
N ILE A 433 13.95 8.87 3.37
CA ILE A 433 13.53 10.20 2.92
C ILE A 433 12.10 10.50 3.43
N GLY A 434 11.18 9.53 3.29
CA GLY A 434 9.83 9.67 3.78
C GLY A 434 9.78 9.81 5.30
N ASP A 435 10.55 9.01 6.04
CA ASP A 435 10.66 9.14 7.50
C ASP A 435 11.24 10.51 7.90
N TRP A 436 12.29 10.97 7.23
CA TRP A 436 12.88 12.28 7.48
C TRP A 436 11.87 13.42 7.34
N PHE A 437 10.98 13.35 6.34
CA PHE A 437 10.03 14.42 6.04
C PHE A 437 8.75 14.39 6.89
N ILE A 438 8.59 13.44 7.82
CA ILE A 438 7.49 13.42 8.80
C ILE A 438 7.63 14.64 9.73
N SER A 439 6.54 15.38 9.94
CA SER A 439 6.51 16.51 10.86
C SER A 439 6.82 16.08 12.31
N GLY A 440 7.29 17.04 13.12
CA GLY A 440 7.55 16.80 14.54
C GLY A 440 6.29 16.38 15.30
N GLU A 441 5.15 16.99 15.00
CA GLU A 441 3.86 16.68 15.63
C GLU A 441 3.43 15.23 15.36
N ILE A 442 3.41 14.83 14.08
CA ILE A 442 3.06 13.46 13.69
C ILE A 442 4.04 12.44 14.29
N ARG A 443 5.34 12.78 14.33
CA ARG A 443 6.35 11.90 14.91
C ARG A 443 6.13 11.66 16.41
N GLU A 444 5.75 12.68 17.18
CA GLU A 444 5.41 12.52 18.60
C GLU A 444 4.14 11.68 18.76
N GLN A 445 3.09 11.94 17.98
CA GLN A 445 1.88 11.12 18.00
C GLN A 445 2.19 9.64 17.67
N MET A 446 3.08 9.37 16.70
CA MET A 446 3.48 8.01 16.35
C MET A 446 4.22 7.29 17.50
N LYS A 447 5.05 8.02 18.29
CA LYS A 447 5.78 7.47 19.45
C LYS A 447 4.85 7.11 20.61
N GLU A 448 3.80 7.91 20.82
CA GLU A 448 2.82 7.69 21.88
C GLU A 448 1.86 6.52 21.60
N PHE A 449 1.90 5.97 20.38
CA PHE A 449 1.02 4.88 20.00
C PHE A 449 1.32 3.62 20.79
N VAL A 450 0.34 3.17 21.55
CA VAL A 450 0.35 1.88 22.27
C VAL A 450 -0.63 0.94 21.57
N LEU A 451 -0.16 -0.25 21.21
CA LEU A 451 -1.04 -1.30 20.66
C LEU A 451 -2.01 -1.78 21.74
N PRO A 452 -3.32 -1.77 21.47
CA PRO A 452 -4.32 -2.29 22.41
C PRO A 452 -4.29 -3.82 22.54
#